data_0a8b4d7dfbf964712b9bb5d7005aacc2
#
_entry.id   0a8b4d7dfbf964712b9bb5d7005aacc2
#
_cell.length_a   1.000
_cell.length_b   1.000
_cell.length_c   1.000
_cell.angle_alpha   90.00
_cell.angle_beta   90.00
_cell.angle_gamma   90.00
#
_symmetry.space_group_name_H-M   'P 1'
#
loop_
_entity.id
_entity.type
_entity.pdbx_description
1 polymer ?
#
loop_
_entity_poly.entity_id
_entity_poly.type
_entity_poly.pdbx_seq_one_letter_code
_entity_poly.pdbx_strand_id
1 'polypeptide(L)'
;MMKTNRLLICSLVILTGIFTSCSTTPKTLDRKGLVSLMEQYLNALAKHDTTAVPLARGVKFVENTEVTQIGKGLWETATGASTQFRIIVPDTVAGQVAFLGVIEENNKPVILGARLKVVDGKITEIDHLVVHSDGKPLNPNMSHLRESFLETVTPGDRVPRDEMLKIADSYYIALTGENGKLAPFADECQRRENGSITANDNTQTPEEAAKDDFSVFRKMNCTDQLNTGVMAYITDINRRRFIAVDEIKGLVFVYSIFVHDGEPKVMKIVGVPGITERANNYGPFDLPAAHVFKIRAGKIYDIEAIGYMAKHGIKNGWE
;
A
#
# COMPACT_ATOMS: atom_id res chain seq x y z
N MET A 1 8.75 45.47 88.79
CA MET A 1 9.29 44.24 88.14
C MET A 1 8.46 43.99 86.86
N MET A 2 9.01 44.42 85.72
CA MET A 2 8.34 44.25 84.39
C MET A 2 8.92 43.03 83.71
N LYS A 3 8.06 42.08 83.37
CA LYS A 3 8.42 40.87 82.53
C LYS A 3 8.21 41.20 81.07
N THR A 4 9.30 41.25 80.32
CA THR A 4 9.32 41.42 78.89
C THR A 4 9.07 40.06 78.22
N ASN A 5 7.95 39.92 77.50
CA ASN A 5 7.65 38.77 76.61
C ASN A 5 8.34 38.99 75.23
N ARG A 6 9.22 38.08 74.85
CA ARG A 6 9.80 38.03 73.49
C ARG A 6 8.90 37.11 72.61
N LEU A 7 8.26 37.67 71.61
CA LEU A 7 7.61 36.93 70.55
C LEU A 7 8.68 36.40 69.59
N LEU A 8 8.74 35.08 69.44
CA LEU A 8 9.48 34.40 68.34
C LEU A 8 8.58 34.35 67.09
N ILE A 9 8.98 35.07 66.05
CA ILE A 9 8.35 34.98 64.72
C ILE A 9 9.08 33.88 63.96
N CYS A 10 8.44 32.71 63.75
CA CYS A 10 8.90 31.66 62.83
C CYS A 10 8.52 32.06 61.41
N SER A 11 9.49 32.46 60.61
CA SER A 11 9.28 32.69 59.15
C SER A 11 9.26 31.36 58.43
N LEU A 12 8.09 30.98 57.94
CA LEU A 12 7.88 29.80 57.09
C LEU A 12 8.28 30.17 55.65
N VAL A 13 9.42 29.70 55.18
CA VAL A 13 9.84 29.84 53.78
C VAL A 13 9.13 28.75 52.95
N ILE A 14 8.09 29.12 52.17
CA ILE A 14 7.43 28.25 51.22
C ILE A 14 8.30 28.22 49.95
N LEU A 15 9.00 27.11 49.75
CA LEU A 15 9.75 26.83 48.53
C LEU A 15 8.77 26.36 47.45
N THR A 16 8.28 27.28 46.60
CA THR A 16 7.49 26.95 45.41
C THR A 16 8.39 26.33 44.35
N GLY A 17 8.40 24.98 44.28
CA GLY A 17 9.04 24.25 43.22
C GLY A 17 8.30 24.50 41.88
N ILE A 18 8.91 25.21 40.97
CA ILE A 18 8.42 25.35 39.58
C ILE A 18 8.70 24.03 38.89
N PHE A 19 7.69 23.14 38.76
CA PHE A 19 7.74 22.01 37.85
C PHE A 19 7.59 22.52 36.43
N THR A 20 8.68 22.77 35.73
CA THR A 20 8.72 22.94 34.30
C THR A 20 8.32 21.61 33.67
N SER A 21 7.03 21.43 33.37
CA SER A 21 6.55 20.34 32.51
C SER A 21 7.13 20.58 31.13
N CYS A 22 8.18 19.84 30.78
CA CYS A 22 8.71 19.82 29.42
C CYS A 22 7.70 19.01 28.55
N SER A 23 6.69 19.68 28.04
CA SER A 23 5.81 19.09 27.00
C SER A 23 6.64 18.96 25.72
N THR A 24 7.28 17.81 25.52
CA THR A 24 7.87 17.48 24.23
C THR A 24 6.73 17.29 23.23
N THR A 25 6.52 18.28 22.37
CA THR A 25 5.62 18.12 21.22
C THR A 25 6.07 16.86 20.45
N PRO A 26 5.14 15.92 20.11
CA PRO A 26 5.50 14.74 19.35
C PRO A 26 6.26 15.14 18.09
N LYS A 27 7.43 14.55 17.85
CA LYS A 27 8.24 14.83 16.67
C LYS A 27 7.61 14.16 15.46
N THR A 28 6.68 14.85 14.80
CA THR A 28 6.12 14.41 13.50
C THR A 28 7.11 14.74 12.40
N LEU A 29 7.30 13.80 11.48
CA LEU A 29 8.06 14.06 10.25
C LEU A 29 7.15 14.73 9.23
N ASP A 30 7.68 15.75 8.57
CA ASP A 30 7.04 16.32 7.39
C ASP A 30 7.12 15.36 6.19
N ARG A 31 6.50 15.72 5.09
CA ARG A 31 6.47 14.93 3.86
C ARG A 31 7.88 14.54 3.37
N LYS A 32 8.82 15.50 3.38
CA LYS A 32 10.21 15.26 2.96
C LYS A 32 10.92 14.33 3.93
N GLY A 33 10.70 14.50 5.21
CA GLY A 33 11.26 13.64 6.25
C GLY A 33 10.79 12.18 6.13
N LEU A 34 9.49 11.97 5.86
CA LEU A 34 8.94 10.62 5.64
C LEU A 34 9.54 9.96 4.38
N VAL A 35 9.65 10.71 3.26
CA VAL A 35 10.31 10.20 2.05
C VAL A 35 11.77 9.86 2.33
N SER A 36 12.53 10.74 2.98
CA SER A 36 13.93 10.49 3.32
C SER A 36 14.10 9.29 4.25
N LEU A 37 13.16 9.07 5.17
CA LEU A 37 13.19 7.91 6.06
C LEU A 37 12.96 6.60 5.29
N MET A 38 12.04 6.57 4.32
CA MET A 38 11.84 5.40 3.45
C MET A 38 13.10 5.11 2.61
N GLU A 39 13.73 6.14 2.05
CA GLU A 39 15.00 5.98 1.33
C GLU A 39 16.12 5.43 2.22
N GLN A 40 16.24 5.96 3.44
CA GLN A 40 17.18 5.46 4.43
C GLN A 40 16.90 3.99 4.78
N TYR A 41 15.62 3.64 4.94
CA TYR A 41 15.19 2.28 5.24
C TYR A 41 15.57 1.30 4.13
N LEU A 42 15.27 1.63 2.86
CA LEU A 42 15.61 0.78 1.71
C LEU A 42 17.13 0.60 1.59
N ASN A 43 17.91 1.66 1.83
CA ASN A 43 19.37 1.57 1.83
C ASN A 43 19.92 0.72 2.99
N ALA A 44 19.31 0.81 4.17
CA ALA A 44 19.67 0.00 5.33
C ALA A 44 19.35 -1.48 5.10
N LEU A 45 18.18 -1.76 4.51
CA LEU A 45 17.74 -3.09 4.11
C LEU A 45 18.76 -3.76 3.16
N ALA A 46 19.16 -3.04 2.09
CA ALA A 46 20.13 -3.54 1.12
C ALA A 46 21.55 -3.74 1.70
N LYS A 47 21.86 -3.11 2.83
CA LYS A 47 23.14 -3.25 3.56
C LYS A 47 23.04 -4.19 4.76
N HIS A 48 21.86 -4.75 5.03
CA HIS A 48 21.56 -5.56 6.21
C HIS A 48 21.88 -4.86 7.54
N ASP A 49 21.83 -3.53 7.55
CA ASP A 49 22.21 -2.71 8.70
C ASP A 49 20.96 -2.13 9.41
N THR A 50 20.46 -2.87 10.39
CA THR A 50 19.29 -2.45 11.18
C THR A 50 19.59 -1.25 12.08
N THR A 51 20.85 -0.91 12.30
CA THR A 51 21.26 0.24 13.15
C THR A 51 21.24 1.57 12.39
N ALA A 52 21.21 1.50 11.06
CA ALA A 52 21.18 2.68 10.19
C ALA A 52 19.80 3.39 10.16
N VAL A 53 18.78 2.85 10.82
CA VAL A 53 17.41 3.41 10.85
C VAL A 53 16.92 3.57 12.30
N PRO A 54 16.09 4.59 12.58
CA PRO A 54 15.63 4.90 13.93
C PRO A 54 14.50 3.94 14.36
N LEU A 55 14.81 2.67 14.67
CA LEU A 55 13.84 1.72 15.15
C LEU A 55 13.41 2.01 16.58
N ALA A 56 12.11 1.85 16.87
CA ALA A 56 11.61 1.85 18.24
C ALA A 56 11.97 0.53 18.96
N ARG A 57 12.10 0.58 20.27
CA ARG A 57 12.19 -0.67 21.06
C ARG A 57 10.91 -1.48 20.89
N GLY A 58 11.02 -2.73 20.47
CA GLY A 58 9.87 -3.61 20.26
C GLY A 58 9.07 -3.27 19.00
N VAL A 59 9.73 -2.73 17.96
CA VAL A 59 9.11 -2.55 16.64
C VAL A 59 8.42 -3.83 16.17
N LYS A 60 7.16 -3.72 15.73
CA LYS A 60 6.44 -4.85 15.13
C LYS A 60 6.78 -4.93 13.64
N PHE A 61 7.26 -6.09 13.20
CA PHE A 61 7.56 -6.36 11.80
C PHE A 61 6.73 -7.54 11.30
N VAL A 62 6.04 -7.31 10.19
CA VAL A 62 5.27 -8.33 9.46
C VAL A 62 5.83 -8.43 8.05
N GLU A 63 6.14 -9.64 7.60
CA GLU A 63 6.55 -9.92 6.23
C GLU A 63 5.69 -11.03 5.66
N ASN A 64 5.10 -10.78 4.49
CA ASN A 64 4.21 -11.74 3.81
C ASN A 64 3.14 -12.35 4.74
N THR A 65 2.47 -11.47 5.51
CA THR A 65 1.42 -11.82 6.47
C THR A 65 1.87 -12.49 7.77
N GLU A 66 3.15 -12.80 7.92
CA GLU A 66 3.71 -13.47 9.11
C GLU A 66 4.47 -12.45 9.98
N VAL A 67 4.24 -12.52 11.31
CA VAL A 67 5.02 -11.73 12.27
C VAL A 67 6.44 -12.30 12.34
N THR A 68 7.42 -11.45 12.13
CA THR A 68 8.83 -11.83 12.13
C THR A 68 9.70 -10.83 12.93
N GLN A 69 10.99 -11.03 12.97
CA GLN A 69 11.95 -10.20 13.68
C GLN A 69 12.73 -9.30 12.70
N ILE A 70 13.09 -8.11 13.14
CA ILE A 70 14.04 -7.27 12.43
C ILE A 70 15.35 -8.00 12.20
N GLY A 71 15.89 -7.89 11.01
CA GLY A 71 17.09 -8.62 10.59
C GLY A 71 16.78 -9.99 9.96
N LYS A 72 15.51 -10.41 9.89
CA LYS A 72 15.06 -11.66 9.25
C LYS A 72 14.32 -11.41 7.94
N GLY A 73 14.14 -12.49 7.15
CA GLY A 73 13.46 -12.44 5.87
C GLY A 73 14.23 -11.57 4.86
N LEU A 74 13.56 -10.62 4.23
CA LEU A 74 14.17 -9.72 3.23
C LEU A 74 15.38 -8.93 3.79
N TRP A 75 15.46 -8.71 5.10
CA TRP A 75 16.64 -8.12 5.74
C TRP A 75 17.91 -8.96 5.62
N GLU A 76 17.80 -10.28 5.42
CA GLU A 76 18.95 -11.18 5.24
C GLU A 76 19.34 -11.30 3.76
N THR A 77 18.42 -11.02 2.84
CA THR A 77 18.55 -11.40 1.42
C THR A 77 18.54 -10.24 0.45
N ALA A 78 18.11 -9.04 0.87
CA ALA A 78 18.10 -7.86 0.02
C ALA A 78 19.53 -7.44 -0.39
N THR A 79 19.75 -7.18 -1.68
CA THR A 79 21.07 -6.83 -2.21
C THR A 79 21.11 -5.49 -2.94
N GLY A 80 19.95 -4.86 -3.16
CA GLY A 80 19.85 -3.57 -3.82
C GLY A 80 18.46 -2.96 -3.72
N ALA A 81 18.34 -1.70 -4.07
CA ALA A 81 17.07 -0.99 -4.21
C ALA A 81 17.00 -0.36 -5.59
N SER A 82 16.02 -0.75 -6.39
CA SER A 82 15.78 -0.17 -7.71
C SER A 82 15.48 1.32 -7.61
N THR A 83 15.93 2.07 -8.60
CA THR A 83 15.70 3.50 -8.70
C THR A 83 14.65 3.88 -9.74
N GLN A 84 14.23 2.96 -10.61
CA GLN A 84 13.40 3.26 -11.78
C GLN A 84 11.92 2.93 -11.59
N PHE A 85 11.59 1.78 -11.00
CA PHE A 85 10.21 1.43 -10.68
C PHE A 85 9.99 1.55 -9.19
N ARG A 86 9.50 2.72 -8.74
CA ARG A 86 9.29 3.02 -7.33
C ARG A 86 8.25 4.10 -7.10
N ILE A 87 7.31 3.85 -6.22
CA ILE A 87 6.31 4.79 -5.73
C ILE A 87 6.51 4.94 -4.24
N ILE A 88 6.65 6.18 -3.75
CA ILE A 88 6.67 6.48 -2.32
C ILE A 88 5.44 7.33 -2.00
N VAL A 89 4.66 6.89 -1.04
CA VAL A 89 3.43 7.55 -0.58
C VAL A 89 3.62 8.00 0.88
N PRO A 90 4.05 9.23 1.13
CA PRO A 90 4.15 9.78 2.48
C PRO A 90 2.80 10.31 2.97
N ASP A 91 2.46 10.02 4.22
CA ASP A 91 1.24 10.48 4.89
C ASP A 91 1.59 11.12 6.22
N THR A 92 1.62 12.44 6.27
CA THR A 92 1.97 13.20 7.46
C THR A 92 0.87 13.20 8.52
N VAL A 93 -0.37 12.95 8.13
CA VAL A 93 -1.53 12.87 9.04
C VAL A 93 -1.50 11.55 9.81
N ALA A 94 -1.27 10.44 9.10
CA ALA A 94 -1.18 9.13 9.72
C ALA A 94 0.20 8.83 10.34
N GLY A 95 1.23 9.66 10.08
CA GLY A 95 2.60 9.38 10.47
C GLY A 95 3.14 8.12 9.82
N GLN A 96 2.83 7.91 8.53
CA GLN A 96 3.19 6.70 7.80
C GLN A 96 3.84 7.05 6.46
N VAL A 97 4.66 6.13 5.97
CA VAL A 97 5.15 6.17 4.59
C VAL A 97 5.09 4.78 4.00
N ALA A 98 4.58 4.68 2.77
CA ALA A 98 4.53 3.44 2.03
C ALA A 98 5.43 3.50 0.78
N PHE A 99 5.85 2.33 0.34
CA PHE A 99 6.66 2.11 -0.85
C PHE A 99 6.05 0.96 -1.66
N LEU A 100 6.00 1.11 -2.98
CA LEU A 100 5.77 0.03 -3.92
C LEU A 100 6.84 0.14 -5.01
N GLY A 101 7.61 -0.92 -5.22
CA GLY A 101 8.66 -0.86 -6.21
C GLY A 101 9.42 -2.16 -6.38
N VAL A 102 10.38 -2.16 -7.31
CA VAL A 102 11.30 -3.28 -7.52
C VAL A 102 12.54 -3.07 -6.64
N ILE A 103 12.96 -4.12 -5.97
CA ILE A 103 14.24 -4.21 -5.27
C ILE A 103 14.99 -5.47 -5.73
N GLU A 104 16.20 -5.68 -5.24
CA GLU A 104 16.97 -6.89 -5.49
C GLU A 104 17.06 -7.75 -4.23
N GLU A 105 16.78 -9.03 -4.39
CA GLU A 105 16.97 -10.07 -3.40
C GLU A 105 17.90 -11.16 -3.97
N ASN A 106 19.00 -11.46 -3.29
CA ASN A 106 20.03 -12.39 -3.81
C ASN A 106 20.45 -12.08 -5.26
N ASN A 107 20.61 -10.79 -5.58
CA ASN A 107 20.91 -10.25 -6.92
C ASN A 107 19.86 -10.59 -8.01
N LYS A 108 18.61 -10.81 -7.61
CA LYS A 108 17.48 -11.00 -8.53
C LYS A 108 16.39 -9.98 -8.20
N PRO A 109 15.68 -9.46 -9.22
CA PRO A 109 14.61 -8.50 -8.97
C PRO A 109 13.40 -9.19 -8.32
N VAL A 110 12.87 -8.56 -7.27
CA VAL A 110 11.61 -8.90 -6.62
C VAL A 110 10.78 -7.62 -6.45
N ILE A 111 9.46 -7.78 -6.28
CA ILE A 111 8.59 -6.63 -6.07
C ILE A 111 8.31 -6.51 -4.58
N LEU A 112 8.45 -5.29 -4.05
CA LEU A 112 8.21 -5.00 -2.64
C LEU A 112 7.10 -3.95 -2.49
N GLY A 113 6.08 -4.28 -1.69
CA GLY A 113 5.25 -3.30 -1.02
C GLY A 113 5.72 -3.16 0.43
N ALA A 114 6.12 -1.97 0.85
CA ALA A 114 6.57 -1.74 2.22
C ALA A 114 5.79 -0.59 2.88
N ARG A 115 5.67 -0.67 4.20
CA ARG A 115 5.07 0.39 5.02
C ARG A 115 5.91 0.60 6.28
N LEU A 116 6.13 1.86 6.62
CA LEU A 116 6.71 2.26 7.90
C LEU A 116 5.71 3.16 8.64
N LYS A 117 5.41 2.84 9.90
CA LYS A 117 4.72 3.74 10.81
C LYS A 117 5.72 4.41 11.73
N VAL A 118 5.59 5.72 11.88
CA VAL A 118 6.53 6.57 12.61
C VAL A 118 5.82 7.26 13.75
N VAL A 119 6.35 7.09 14.95
CA VAL A 119 5.90 7.77 16.16
C VAL A 119 7.12 8.40 16.84
N ASP A 120 7.08 9.68 17.14
CA ASP A 120 8.18 10.43 17.76
C ASP A 120 9.52 10.28 17.01
N GLY A 121 9.46 10.23 15.67
CA GLY A 121 10.62 10.09 14.81
C GLY A 121 11.24 8.69 14.78
N LYS A 122 10.58 7.68 15.36
CA LYS A 122 11.02 6.28 15.35
C LYS A 122 10.04 5.39 14.61
N ILE A 123 10.56 4.40 13.89
CA ILE A 123 9.77 3.38 13.23
C ILE A 123 9.23 2.41 14.28
N THR A 124 7.91 2.34 14.43
CA THR A 124 7.22 1.48 15.41
C THR A 124 6.60 0.25 14.78
N GLU A 125 6.28 0.32 13.47
CA GLU A 125 5.69 -0.80 12.74
C GLU A 125 6.27 -0.85 11.33
N ILE A 126 6.48 -2.06 10.83
CA ILE A 126 6.97 -2.34 9.47
C ILE A 126 6.10 -3.43 8.86
N ASP A 127 5.69 -3.22 7.60
CA ASP A 127 5.10 -4.26 6.75
C ASP A 127 5.95 -4.46 5.52
N HIS A 128 6.14 -5.70 5.12
CA HIS A 128 6.62 -6.10 3.80
C HIS A 128 5.61 -7.04 3.12
N LEU A 129 5.30 -6.76 1.88
CA LEU A 129 4.69 -7.66 0.92
C LEU A 129 5.72 -7.92 -0.18
N VAL A 130 6.37 -9.06 -0.14
CA VAL A 130 7.42 -9.45 -1.09
C VAL A 130 6.82 -10.40 -2.11
N VAL A 131 6.90 -10.04 -3.39
CA VAL A 131 6.37 -10.84 -4.50
C VAL A 131 7.53 -11.35 -5.34
N HIS A 132 7.68 -12.67 -5.38
CA HIS A 132 8.68 -13.37 -6.17
C HIS A 132 8.09 -13.78 -7.53
N SER A 133 8.93 -13.81 -8.55
CA SER A 133 8.53 -14.19 -9.92
C SER A 133 8.73 -15.67 -10.23
N ASP A 134 8.96 -16.52 -9.21
CA ASP A 134 9.19 -17.97 -9.31
C ASP A 134 10.26 -18.33 -10.36
N GLY A 135 11.34 -17.54 -10.40
CA GLY A 135 12.46 -17.73 -11.31
C GLY A 135 12.24 -17.20 -12.73
N LYS A 136 11.08 -16.64 -13.03
CA LYS A 136 10.81 -15.96 -14.32
C LYS A 136 11.29 -14.51 -14.27
N PRO A 137 11.62 -13.89 -15.41
CA PRO A 137 11.82 -12.44 -15.47
C PRO A 137 10.57 -11.69 -15.00
N LEU A 138 10.75 -10.55 -14.33
CA LEU A 138 9.64 -9.64 -14.05
C LEU A 138 9.03 -9.14 -15.36
N ASN A 139 7.74 -8.79 -15.30
CA ASN A 139 7.07 -8.17 -16.45
C ASN A 139 7.84 -6.90 -16.89
N PRO A 140 8.09 -6.70 -18.20
CA PRO A 140 8.81 -5.52 -18.69
C PRO A 140 8.26 -4.18 -18.22
N ASN A 141 6.96 -4.08 -17.94
CA ASN A 141 6.34 -2.88 -17.37
C ASN A 141 6.83 -2.54 -15.95
N MET A 142 7.53 -3.47 -15.27
CA MET A 142 8.18 -3.22 -13.98
C MET A 142 9.57 -2.59 -14.11
N SER A 143 10.06 -2.33 -15.32
CA SER A 143 11.34 -1.65 -15.55
C SER A 143 11.26 -0.13 -15.34
N HIS A 144 10.10 0.48 -15.64
CA HIS A 144 9.90 1.92 -15.53
C HIS A 144 8.51 2.22 -14.98
N LEU A 145 8.46 3.16 -14.04
CA LEU A 145 7.20 3.63 -13.48
C LEU A 145 6.43 4.48 -14.50
N ARG A 146 5.11 4.37 -14.53
CA ARG A 146 4.23 5.28 -15.30
C ARG A 146 4.40 6.71 -14.79
N GLU A 147 4.51 7.67 -15.71
CA GLU A 147 4.73 9.09 -15.40
C GLU A 147 3.62 9.66 -14.50
N SER A 148 2.38 9.21 -14.67
CA SER A 148 1.25 9.64 -13.86
C SER A 148 1.49 9.55 -12.34
N PHE A 149 2.24 8.54 -11.87
CA PHE A 149 2.58 8.40 -10.45
C PHE A 149 3.67 9.39 -9.98
N LEU A 150 4.43 9.97 -10.91
CA LEU A 150 5.46 10.97 -10.61
C LEU A 150 4.87 12.38 -10.54
N GLU A 151 3.79 12.63 -11.26
CA GLU A 151 3.16 13.94 -11.40
C GLU A 151 2.51 14.43 -10.11
N THR A 152 2.66 15.73 -9.86
CA THR A 152 1.89 16.47 -8.85
C THR A 152 0.52 16.81 -9.42
N VAL A 153 -0.54 16.52 -8.67
CA VAL A 153 -1.90 16.93 -9.06
C VAL A 153 -2.06 18.46 -8.94
N THR A 154 -2.62 19.07 -9.96
CA THR A 154 -2.89 20.51 -9.95
C THR A 154 -3.80 20.89 -8.77
N PRO A 155 -3.66 22.07 -8.15
CA PRO A 155 -4.45 22.42 -6.97
C PRO A 155 -5.96 22.29 -7.16
N GLY A 156 -6.48 22.56 -8.35
CA GLY A 156 -7.92 22.47 -8.67
C GLY A 156 -8.43 21.03 -8.79
N ASP A 157 -7.55 20.06 -9.06
CA ASP A 157 -7.90 18.65 -9.25
C ASP A 157 -7.58 17.79 -8.01
N ARG A 158 -7.02 18.41 -6.96
CA ARG A 158 -6.73 17.70 -5.71
C ARG A 158 -8.02 17.31 -5.00
N VAL A 159 -8.02 16.10 -4.50
CA VAL A 159 -9.14 15.53 -3.74
C VAL A 159 -8.75 15.51 -2.27
N PRO A 160 -9.62 15.93 -1.35
CA PRO A 160 -9.37 15.87 0.08
C PRO A 160 -9.14 14.41 0.54
N ARG A 161 -8.30 14.23 1.56
CA ARG A 161 -7.92 12.93 2.12
C ARG A 161 -9.08 11.95 2.31
N ASP A 162 -10.14 12.39 3.01
CA ASP A 162 -11.27 11.51 3.36
C ASP A 162 -12.06 11.05 2.14
N GLU A 163 -12.10 11.89 1.11
CA GLU A 163 -12.71 11.54 -0.18
C GLU A 163 -11.81 10.59 -0.96
N MET A 164 -10.49 10.80 -0.98
CA MET A 164 -9.54 9.87 -1.60
C MET A 164 -9.64 8.47 -1.00
N LEU A 165 -9.80 8.35 0.33
CA LEU A 165 -10.00 7.07 1.00
C LEU A 165 -11.29 6.38 0.53
N LYS A 166 -12.40 7.11 0.42
CA LYS A 166 -13.69 6.59 -0.09
C LYS A 166 -13.59 6.16 -1.55
N ILE A 167 -12.92 6.95 -2.39
CA ILE A 167 -12.70 6.62 -3.80
C ILE A 167 -11.85 5.35 -3.92
N ALA A 168 -10.76 5.21 -3.17
CA ALA A 168 -9.95 4.01 -3.19
C ALA A 168 -10.71 2.77 -2.66
N ASP A 169 -11.55 2.93 -1.62
CA ASP A 169 -12.38 1.83 -1.10
C ASP A 169 -13.44 1.37 -2.09
N SER A 170 -14.02 2.31 -2.86
CA SER A 170 -15.04 2.01 -3.86
C SER A 170 -14.55 1.04 -4.96
N TYR A 171 -13.24 1.00 -5.25
CA TYR A 171 -12.64 0.02 -6.15
C TYR A 171 -12.91 -1.42 -5.70
N TYR A 172 -12.70 -1.71 -4.42
CA TYR A 172 -12.93 -3.05 -3.86
C TYR A 172 -14.41 -3.40 -3.83
N ILE A 173 -15.27 -2.41 -3.57
CA ILE A 173 -16.73 -2.57 -3.61
C ILE A 173 -17.19 -2.84 -5.05
N ALA A 174 -16.62 -2.16 -6.04
CA ALA A 174 -16.94 -2.38 -7.44
C ALA A 174 -16.54 -3.77 -7.93
N LEU A 175 -15.39 -4.28 -7.46
CA LEU A 175 -14.93 -5.63 -7.79
C LEU A 175 -15.86 -6.71 -7.24
N THR A 176 -16.14 -6.70 -5.94
CA THR A 176 -17.00 -7.72 -5.29
C THR A 176 -18.48 -7.55 -5.66
N GLY A 177 -18.88 -6.35 -6.06
CA GLY A 177 -20.23 -6.05 -6.55
C GLY A 177 -20.44 -6.31 -8.03
N GLU A 178 -19.41 -6.73 -8.78
CA GLU A 178 -19.43 -6.93 -10.23
C GLU A 178 -20.04 -5.73 -10.98
N ASN A 179 -19.78 -4.52 -10.47
CA ASN A 179 -20.38 -3.29 -10.98
C ASN A 179 -19.36 -2.14 -10.96
N GLY A 180 -18.75 -1.89 -12.10
CA GLY A 180 -17.77 -0.83 -12.28
C GLY A 180 -18.30 0.59 -12.02
N LYS A 181 -19.62 0.80 -12.04
CA LYS A 181 -20.23 2.11 -11.74
C LYS A 181 -20.20 2.46 -10.25
N LEU A 182 -19.86 1.51 -9.37
CA LEU A 182 -19.71 1.75 -7.94
C LEU A 182 -18.41 2.48 -7.61
N ALA A 183 -17.46 2.57 -8.56
CA ALA A 183 -16.22 3.33 -8.40
C ALA A 183 -16.11 4.39 -9.51
N PRO A 184 -15.62 5.60 -9.18
CA PRO A 184 -15.49 6.69 -10.15
C PRO A 184 -14.20 6.53 -10.98
N PHE A 185 -14.17 5.56 -11.88
CA PHE A 185 -13.06 5.40 -12.82
C PHE A 185 -13.05 6.52 -13.87
N ALA A 186 -11.87 6.97 -14.25
CA ALA A 186 -11.69 7.72 -15.48
C ALA A 186 -11.79 6.77 -16.69
N ASP A 187 -12.17 7.26 -17.86
CA ASP A 187 -12.30 6.43 -19.07
C ASP A 187 -10.94 5.84 -19.49
N GLU A 188 -9.86 6.59 -19.25
CA GLU A 188 -8.47 6.20 -19.45
C GLU A 188 -7.89 5.35 -18.31
N CYS A 189 -8.66 5.02 -17.27
CA CYS A 189 -8.16 4.25 -16.14
C CYS A 189 -7.47 2.96 -16.60
N GLN A 190 -6.17 2.81 -16.24
CA GLN A 190 -5.40 1.61 -16.51
C GLN A 190 -5.05 0.88 -15.22
N ARG A 191 -5.38 -0.42 -15.16
CA ARG A 191 -5.00 -1.30 -14.04
C ARG A 191 -3.83 -2.19 -14.44
N ARG A 192 -2.82 -2.27 -13.56
CA ARG A 192 -1.70 -3.21 -13.68
C ARG A 192 -1.59 -4.05 -12.41
N GLU A 193 -1.28 -5.32 -12.59
CA GLU A 193 -1.08 -6.30 -11.51
C GLU A 193 0.23 -7.04 -11.76
N ASN A 194 1.20 -6.91 -10.85
CA ASN A 194 2.57 -7.39 -11.03
C ASN A 194 3.16 -7.00 -12.41
N GLY A 195 2.88 -5.76 -12.84
CA GLY A 195 3.28 -5.20 -14.13
C GLY A 195 2.40 -5.60 -15.33
N SER A 196 1.56 -6.62 -15.21
CA SER A 196 0.64 -7.03 -16.28
C SER A 196 -0.50 -6.03 -16.41
N ILE A 197 -0.75 -5.49 -17.61
CA ILE A 197 -1.91 -4.62 -17.84
C ILE A 197 -3.15 -5.49 -17.84
N THR A 198 -4.06 -5.28 -16.89
CA THR A 198 -5.25 -6.11 -16.69
C THR A 198 -6.55 -5.40 -17.05
N ALA A 199 -6.53 -4.08 -17.29
CA ALA A 199 -7.62 -3.32 -17.87
C ALA A 199 -7.08 -2.16 -18.69
N ASN A 200 -7.80 -1.78 -19.76
CA ASN A 200 -7.44 -0.75 -20.73
C ASN A 200 -6.09 -1.06 -21.44
N ASP A 201 -5.90 -2.32 -21.82
CA ASP A 201 -4.71 -2.81 -22.52
C ASP A 201 -4.89 -2.68 -24.04
N ASN A 202 -4.27 -1.68 -24.62
CA ASN A 202 -4.24 -1.46 -26.07
C ASN A 202 -2.87 -1.81 -26.69
N THR A 203 -2.02 -2.57 -25.95
CA THR A 203 -0.64 -2.88 -26.37
C THR A 203 -0.47 -4.28 -26.93
N GLN A 204 -1.42 -5.21 -26.67
CA GLN A 204 -1.34 -6.58 -27.17
C GLN A 204 -1.40 -6.64 -28.69
N THR A 205 -0.47 -7.39 -29.28
CA THR A 205 -0.56 -7.78 -30.69
C THR A 205 -1.71 -8.77 -30.94
N PRO A 206 -2.20 -8.95 -32.19
CA PRO A 206 -3.21 -9.97 -32.48
C PRO A 206 -2.78 -11.38 -32.09
N GLU A 207 -1.48 -11.71 -32.24
CA GLU A 207 -0.91 -13.01 -31.89
C GLU A 207 -0.87 -13.26 -30.38
N GLU A 208 -0.57 -12.23 -29.59
CA GLU A 208 -0.63 -12.29 -28.12
C GLU A 208 -2.07 -12.41 -27.64
N ALA A 209 -2.97 -11.61 -28.22
CA ALA A 209 -4.38 -11.64 -27.89
C ALA A 209 -5.03 -12.99 -28.20
N ALA A 210 -4.62 -13.67 -29.27
CA ALA A 210 -5.14 -15.00 -29.65
C ALA A 210 -4.72 -16.11 -28.66
N LYS A 211 -3.67 -15.89 -27.87
CA LYS A 211 -3.17 -16.85 -26.87
C LYS A 211 -3.65 -16.54 -25.44
N ASP A 212 -4.29 -15.42 -25.25
CA ASP A 212 -4.77 -14.96 -23.95
C ASP A 212 -6.30 -14.99 -23.93
N ASP A 213 -6.88 -15.95 -23.26
CA ASP A 213 -8.34 -16.10 -23.11
C ASP A 213 -8.97 -14.94 -22.29
N PHE A 214 -8.16 -14.14 -21.65
CA PHE A 214 -8.57 -12.92 -20.95
C PHE A 214 -8.42 -11.64 -21.79
N SER A 215 -7.87 -11.74 -23.01
CA SER A 215 -7.52 -10.60 -23.87
C SER A 215 -8.70 -9.64 -24.13
N VAL A 216 -9.90 -10.18 -24.40
CA VAL A 216 -11.09 -9.37 -24.66
C VAL A 216 -11.43 -8.49 -23.45
N PHE A 217 -11.24 -9.01 -22.24
CA PHE A 217 -11.51 -8.30 -21.00
C PHE A 217 -10.40 -7.27 -20.69
N ARG A 218 -9.14 -7.58 -20.99
CA ARG A 218 -8.01 -6.63 -20.80
C ARG A 218 -8.17 -5.35 -21.61
N LYS A 219 -8.75 -5.44 -22.80
CA LYS A 219 -8.99 -4.26 -23.67
C LYS A 219 -10.09 -3.34 -23.15
N MET A 220 -10.97 -3.83 -22.28
CA MET A 220 -12.05 -3.02 -21.71
C MET A 220 -11.47 -1.99 -20.73
N ASN A 221 -12.12 -0.84 -20.64
CA ASN A 221 -11.84 0.11 -19.57
C ASN A 221 -12.21 -0.49 -18.19
N CYS A 222 -11.75 0.14 -17.11
CA CYS A 222 -11.95 -0.39 -15.76
C CYS A 222 -13.43 -0.59 -15.39
N THR A 223 -14.32 0.30 -15.82
CA THR A 223 -15.76 0.24 -15.56
C THR A 223 -16.42 -0.93 -16.30
N ASP A 224 -16.23 -1.00 -17.61
CA ASP A 224 -16.91 -1.99 -18.45
C ASP A 224 -16.43 -3.40 -18.16
N GLN A 225 -15.13 -3.59 -17.88
CA GLN A 225 -14.60 -4.88 -17.49
C GLN A 225 -15.30 -5.46 -16.25
N LEU A 226 -15.45 -4.65 -15.19
CA LEU A 226 -16.11 -5.10 -13.96
C LEU A 226 -17.61 -5.39 -14.18
N ASN A 227 -18.27 -4.67 -15.08
CA ASN A 227 -19.67 -4.91 -15.40
C ASN A 227 -19.91 -6.26 -16.11
N THR A 228 -18.86 -6.91 -16.62
CA THR A 228 -19.01 -8.21 -17.32
C THR A 228 -19.21 -9.40 -16.40
N GLY A 229 -18.94 -9.30 -15.12
CA GLY A 229 -18.90 -10.43 -14.18
C GLY A 229 -17.64 -11.31 -14.28
N VAL A 230 -16.63 -10.90 -15.06
CA VAL A 230 -15.39 -11.68 -15.24
C VAL A 230 -14.56 -11.81 -13.96
N MET A 231 -14.81 -10.96 -12.97
CA MET A 231 -14.14 -10.99 -11.66
C MET A 231 -14.95 -11.70 -10.57
N ALA A 232 -16.06 -12.36 -10.91
CA ALA A 232 -16.94 -13.04 -9.95
C ALA A 232 -16.25 -14.16 -9.14
N TYR A 233 -15.07 -14.63 -9.57
CA TYR A 233 -14.25 -15.58 -8.82
C TYR A 233 -13.58 -14.96 -7.58
N ILE A 234 -13.58 -13.63 -7.46
CA ILE A 234 -13.16 -12.90 -6.25
C ILE A 234 -14.38 -12.79 -5.35
N THR A 235 -14.47 -13.65 -4.33
CA THR A 235 -15.68 -13.77 -3.51
C THR A 235 -15.75 -12.78 -2.36
N ASP A 236 -14.60 -12.28 -1.91
CA ASP A 236 -14.49 -11.20 -0.91
C ASP A 236 -13.14 -10.47 -1.06
N ILE A 237 -13.09 -9.22 -0.61
CA ILE A 237 -11.85 -8.47 -0.44
C ILE A 237 -11.88 -7.87 0.96
N ASN A 238 -11.20 -8.52 1.88
CA ASN A 238 -11.20 -8.15 3.29
C ASN A 238 -9.84 -7.65 3.78
N ARG A 239 -9.75 -7.40 5.09
CA ARG A 239 -8.55 -6.89 5.77
C ARG A 239 -7.93 -5.69 5.06
N ARG A 240 -8.79 -4.83 4.49
CA ARG A 240 -8.39 -3.60 3.81
C ARG A 240 -7.80 -2.62 4.81
N ARG A 241 -6.53 -2.28 4.62
CA ARG A 241 -5.79 -1.36 5.47
C ARG A 241 -5.31 -0.19 4.61
N PHE A 242 -5.95 0.97 4.77
CA PHE A 242 -5.60 2.22 4.11
C PHE A 242 -4.39 2.83 4.82
N ILE A 243 -3.23 2.70 4.23
CA ILE A 243 -1.94 2.93 4.87
C ILE A 243 -1.50 4.38 4.76
N ALA A 244 -1.49 4.92 3.55
CA ALA A 244 -0.95 6.24 3.32
C ALA A 244 -1.71 6.98 2.23
N VAL A 245 -1.87 8.30 2.41
CA VAL A 245 -2.49 9.23 1.45
C VAL A 245 -1.56 10.40 1.20
N ASP A 246 -1.18 10.62 -0.05
CA ASP A 246 -0.46 11.80 -0.52
C ASP A 246 -1.39 12.66 -1.39
N GLU A 247 -2.07 13.65 -0.82
CA GLU A 247 -2.98 14.56 -1.52
C GLU A 247 -2.26 15.39 -2.61
N ILE A 248 -0.94 15.62 -2.46
CA ILE A 248 -0.17 16.39 -3.44
C ILE A 248 -0.01 15.63 -4.74
N LYS A 249 0.28 14.34 -4.66
CA LYS A 249 0.40 13.45 -5.83
C LYS A 249 -0.88 12.70 -6.16
N GLY A 250 -1.94 12.83 -5.35
CA GLY A 250 -3.17 12.09 -5.54
C GLY A 250 -2.98 10.59 -5.38
N LEU A 251 -2.20 10.14 -4.39
CA LEU A 251 -1.87 8.73 -4.20
C LEU A 251 -2.50 8.17 -2.93
N VAL A 252 -3.06 6.96 -3.04
CA VAL A 252 -3.53 6.18 -1.88
C VAL A 252 -2.88 4.80 -1.93
N PHE A 253 -2.20 4.41 -0.86
CA PHE A 253 -1.63 3.08 -0.70
C PHE A 253 -2.50 2.23 0.24
N VAL A 254 -2.84 1.01 -0.19
CA VAL A 254 -3.73 0.10 0.55
C VAL A 254 -3.17 -1.31 0.52
N TYR A 255 -3.17 -2.00 1.68
CA TYR A 255 -3.08 -3.45 1.75
C TYR A 255 -4.46 -4.09 1.84
N SER A 256 -4.63 -5.25 1.23
CA SER A 256 -5.88 -6.03 1.26
C SER A 256 -5.60 -7.52 1.06
N ILE A 257 -6.60 -8.35 1.34
CA ILE A 257 -6.57 -9.77 0.99
C ILE A 257 -7.78 -10.05 0.08
N PHE A 258 -7.49 -10.50 -1.14
CA PHE A 258 -8.50 -10.99 -2.07
C PHE A 258 -8.77 -12.45 -1.77
N VAL A 259 -10.02 -12.79 -1.54
CA VAL A 259 -10.46 -14.14 -1.20
C VAL A 259 -11.04 -14.83 -2.43
N HIS A 260 -10.56 -16.02 -2.69
CA HIS A 260 -11.03 -16.89 -3.76
C HIS A 260 -11.38 -18.23 -3.12
N ASP A 261 -12.65 -18.49 -2.89
CA ASP A 261 -13.12 -19.74 -2.27
C ASP A 261 -13.28 -20.90 -3.27
N GLY A 262 -12.95 -20.64 -4.55
CA GLY A 262 -13.08 -21.58 -5.64
C GLY A 262 -14.46 -21.61 -6.29
N GLU A 263 -15.34 -20.69 -5.92
CA GLU A 263 -16.69 -20.51 -6.50
C GLU A 263 -16.84 -19.10 -7.12
N PRO A 264 -17.78 -18.92 -8.06
CA PRO A 264 -18.52 -19.96 -8.77
C PRO A 264 -17.63 -20.76 -9.70
N LYS A 265 -17.95 -22.01 -9.99
CA LYS A 265 -17.20 -22.84 -10.98
C LYS A 265 -17.32 -22.32 -12.41
N VAL A 266 -18.41 -21.65 -12.69
CA VAL A 266 -18.66 -21.00 -13.98
C VAL A 266 -19.14 -19.59 -13.70
N MET A 267 -18.39 -18.61 -14.16
CA MET A 267 -18.75 -17.20 -14.09
C MET A 267 -19.70 -16.86 -15.24
N LYS A 268 -20.77 -16.14 -14.92
CA LYS A 268 -21.71 -15.61 -15.91
C LYS A 268 -21.12 -14.35 -16.53
N ILE A 269 -20.97 -14.31 -17.83
CA ILE A 269 -20.44 -13.16 -18.55
C ILE A 269 -21.56 -12.42 -19.25
N VAL A 270 -21.61 -11.11 -19.06
CA VAL A 270 -22.60 -10.23 -19.69
C VAL A 270 -21.92 -9.14 -20.52
N GLY A 271 -22.59 -8.68 -21.56
CA GLY A 271 -22.14 -7.57 -22.40
C GLY A 271 -20.94 -7.88 -23.32
N VAL A 272 -20.51 -9.14 -23.45
CA VAL A 272 -19.38 -9.54 -24.29
C VAL A 272 -19.89 -10.38 -25.44
N PRO A 273 -19.81 -9.90 -26.71
CA PRO A 273 -20.29 -10.68 -27.86
C PRO A 273 -19.62 -12.06 -27.98
N GLY A 274 -20.44 -13.11 -28.07
CA GLY A 274 -19.97 -14.47 -28.23
C GLY A 274 -19.46 -15.17 -26.97
N ILE A 275 -19.43 -14.46 -25.79
CA ILE A 275 -19.02 -15.05 -24.52
C ILE A 275 -20.15 -14.82 -23.50
N THR A 276 -20.78 -15.90 -23.06
CA THR A 276 -21.87 -15.85 -22.06
C THR A 276 -21.45 -16.45 -20.71
N GLU A 277 -20.36 -17.20 -20.69
CA GLU A 277 -19.82 -17.83 -19.48
C GLU A 277 -18.31 -18.02 -19.59
N ARG A 278 -17.64 -18.16 -18.45
CA ARG A 278 -16.22 -18.49 -18.34
C ARG A 278 -15.99 -19.43 -17.18
N ALA A 279 -15.23 -20.51 -17.42
CA ALA A 279 -14.89 -21.45 -16.36
C ALA A 279 -13.96 -20.79 -15.33
N ASN A 280 -14.22 -21.04 -14.05
CA ASN A 280 -13.31 -20.74 -12.96
C ASN A 280 -12.47 -21.99 -12.66
N ASN A 281 -11.24 -21.99 -13.15
CA ASN A 281 -10.31 -23.12 -13.00
C ASN A 281 -9.46 -23.02 -11.70
N TYR A 282 -9.72 -22.03 -10.85
CA TYR A 282 -9.02 -21.85 -9.59
C TYR A 282 -9.65 -22.72 -8.49
N GLY A 283 -8.79 -23.33 -7.67
CA GLY A 283 -9.17 -23.82 -6.36
C GLY A 283 -9.22 -22.68 -5.34
N PRO A 284 -9.57 -22.96 -4.07
CA PRO A 284 -9.53 -21.93 -3.03
C PRO A 284 -8.10 -21.42 -2.77
N PHE A 285 -7.93 -20.10 -2.76
CA PHE A 285 -6.69 -19.41 -2.38
C PHE A 285 -7.01 -18.00 -1.88
N ASP A 286 -6.07 -17.38 -1.18
CA ASP A 286 -6.10 -15.95 -0.88
C ASP A 286 -4.96 -15.25 -1.63
N LEU A 287 -5.15 -13.96 -1.92
CA LEU A 287 -4.15 -13.15 -2.57
C LEU A 287 -3.92 -11.89 -1.73
N PRO A 288 -2.90 -11.91 -0.83
CA PRO A 288 -2.41 -10.69 -0.21
C PRO A 288 -1.91 -9.75 -1.28
N ALA A 289 -2.38 -8.51 -1.22
CA ALA A 289 -2.09 -7.52 -2.24
C ALA A 289 -1.79 -6.14 -1.63
N ALA A 290 -0.99 -5.36 -2.36
CA ALA A 290 -0.82 -3.93 -2.14
C ALA A 290 -1.21 -3.17 -3.41
N HIS A 291 -1.95 -2.07 -3.23
CA HIS A 291 -2.43 -1.22 -4.31
C HIS A 291 -1.96 0.20 -4.11
N VAL A 292 -1.57 0.86 -5.18
CA VAL A 292 -1.43 2.31 -5.25
C VAL A 292 -2.41 2.84 -6.28
N PHE A 293 -3.34 3.68 -5.82
CA PHE A 293 -4.29 4.38 -6.67
C PHE A 293 -3.76 5.77 -7.02
N LYS A 294 -3.88 6.17 -8.28
CA LYS A 294 -3.73 7.56 -8.72
C LYS A 294 -5.12 8.18 -8.84
N ILE A 295 -5.39 9.17 -8.00
CA ILE A 295 -6.69 9.86 -7.90
C ILE A 295 -6.49 11.35 -8.19
N ARG A 296 -7.31 11.90 -9.09
CA ARG A 296 -7.40 13.34 -9.37
C ARG A 296 -8.81 13.69 -9.84
N ALA A 297 -9.24 14.91 -9.62
CA ALA A 297 -10.57 15.39 -10.02
C ALA A 297 -11.72 14.42 -9.63
N GLY A 298 -11.60 13.75 -8.47
CA GLY A 298 -12.62 12.81 -7.98
C GLY A 298 -12.66 11.44 -8.68
N LYS A 299 -11.66 11.09 -9.53
CA LYS A 299 -11.65 9.85 -10.30
C LYS A 299 -10.36 9.06 -10.13
N ILE A 300 -10.44 7.73 -10.30
CA ILE A 300 -9.30 6.81 -10.35
C ILE A 300 -8.78 6.77 -11.79
N TYR A 301 -7.52 7.19 -11.98
CA TYR A 301 -6.85 7.22 -13.30
C TYR A 301 -5.93 6.03 -13.52
N ASP A 302 -5.24 5.60 -12.46
CA ASP A 302 -4.31 4.49 -12.54
C ASP A 302 -4.36 3.66 -11.26
N ILE A 303 -4.17 2.35 -11.44
CA ILE A 303 -4.02 1.40 -10.35
C ILE A 303 -2.75 0.60 -10.61
N GLU A 304 -1.81 0.62 -9.65
CA GLU A 304 -0.65 -0.26 -9.63
C GLU A 304 -0.82 -1.23 -8.48
N ALA A 305 -0.92 -2.52 -8.79
CA ALA A 305 -1.14 -3.56 -7.81
C ALA A 305 -0.02 -4.60 -7.83
N ILE A 306 0.29 -5.12 -6.67
CA ILE A 306 1.16 -6.28 -6.51
C ILE A 306 0.50 -7.28 -5.58
N GLY A 307 0.76 -8.57 -5.79
CA GLY A 307 0.23 -9.62 -4.93
C GLY A 307 0.80 -10.98 -5.29
N TYR A 308 0.61 -11.93 -4.40
CA TYR A 308 0.99 -13.32 -4.60
C TYR A 308 -0.10 -14.27 -4.12
N MET A 309 -0.18 -15.47 -4.71
CA MET A 309 -1.12 -16.50 -4.27
C MET A 309 -0.65 -17.12 -2.97
N ALA A 310 -1.52 -17.14 -1.98
CA ALA A 310 -1.30 -17.73 -0.68
C ALA A 310 -2.36 -18.80 -0.37
N LYS A 311 -2.15 -19.56 0.70
CA LYS A 311 -3.13 -20.55 1.16
C LYS A 311 -4.43 -19.84 1.57
N HIS A 312 -5.57 -20.42 1.22
CA HIS A 312 -6.88 -19.92 1.63
C HIS A 312 -7.04 -19.85 3.15
N GLY A 313 -7.64 -18.75 3.64
CA GLY A 313 -7.88 -18.51 5.06
C GLY A 313 -6.69 -17.90 5.81
N ILE A 314 -5.76 -17.22 5.12
CA ILE A 314 -4.63 -16.56 5.79
C ILE A 314 -5.08 -15.37 6.63
N LYS A 315 -4.25 -15.02 7.61
CA LYS A 315 -4.36 -13.78 8.39
C LYS A 315 -3.37 -12.75 7.85
N ASN A 316 -3.48 -11.50 8.28
CA ASN A 316 -2.59 -10.43 7.80
C ASN A 316 -1.42 -10.09 8.73
N GLY A 317 -1.20 -10.88 9.81
CA GLY A 317 -0.16 -10.63 10.81
C GLY A 317 -0.43 -9.46 11.77
N TRP A 318 -1.54 -8.73 11.59
CA TRP A 318 -1.92 -7.57 12.41
C TRP A 318 -3.12 -7.82 13.32
N GLU A 319 -3.74 -8.96 13.20
CA GLU A 319 -4.89 -9.41 14.02
C GLU A 319 -4.45 -9.93 15.39
#